data_2c4f58ecc6ad062a47ba8180842bad35
#
_entry.id   2c4f58ecc6ad062a47ba8180842bad35
#
_cell.length_a   1.000
_cell.length_b   1.000
_cell.length_c   1.000
_cell.angle_alpha   90.00
_cell.angle_beta   90.00
_cell.angle_gamma   90.00
#
_symmetry.space_group_name_H-M   'P 1'
#
loop_
_entity.id
_entity.type
_entity.pdbx_description
1 polymer ?
#
loop_
_entity_poly.entity_id
_entity_poly.type
_entity_poly.pdbx_seq_one_letter_code
_entity_poly.pdbx_strand_id
1 'polypeptide(L)'
;MVTVASEHIGTIGVKSGTFAMAGDQLVGGTVTIDMNSIVDVDIEDEGKRGYLEGHLKSDAFFYVDSFPTAVFEIVEVREEAAEATPYVVVGNLTIRGITNSIEFPANMFVEEGSVRLEAPAFSIDRTKWNVKYHDSDDATIAETLKENLIDHSIELTINVVATNA
;
A
#
# COMPACT_ATOMS: atom_id res chain seq x y z
N MET A 1 9.98 -4.94 22.59
CA MET A 1 9.88 -3.73 21.75
C MET A 1 10.22 -4.08 20.32
N VAL A 2 9.35 -3.72 19.41
CA VAL A 2 9.69 -3.84 17.99
C VAL A 2 10.76 -2.81 17.70
N THR A 3 11.84 -3.23 17.12
CA THR A 3 12.97 -2.34 16.91
C THR A 3 12.84 -1.58 15.61
N VAL A 4 13.38 -0.38 15.61
CA VAL A 4 13.49 0.43 14.39
C VAL A 4 14.25 -0.31 13.30
N ALA A 5 15.12 -1.23 13.69
CA ALA A 5 15.85 -2.05 12.72
C ALA A 5 14.94 -2.91 11.84
N SER A 6 13.68 -3.09 12.24
CA SER A 6 12.70 -3.81 11.43
C SER A 6 12.04 -2.95 10.34
N GLU A 7 12.29 -1.65 10.36
CA GLU A 7 11.72 -0.74 9.36
C GLU A 7 12.56 -0.78 8.08
N HIS A 8 11.87 -0.96 6.97
CA HIS A 8 12.48 -0.93 5.66
C HIS A 8 11.64 -0.10 4.71
N ILE A 9 12.32 0.50 3.75
CA ILE A 9 11.68 1.35 2.73
C ILE A 9 11.76 0.63 1.40
N GLY A 10 10.63 0.57 0.72
CA GLY A 10 10.56 -0.04 -0.59
C GLY A 10 9.59 0.68 -1.50
N THR A 11 9.54 0.24 -2.73
CA THR A 11 8.62 0.74 -3.73
C THR A 11 7.81 -0.41 -4.30
N ILE A 12 6.62 -0.08 -4.80
CA ILE A 12 5.75 -1.01 -5.49
C ILE A 12 5.10 -0.27 -6.67
N GLY A 13 4.97 -0.94 -7.79
CA GLY A 13 4.47 -0.34 -9.01
C GLY A 13 2.99 -0.60 -9.27
N VAL A 14 2.39 0.30 -10.01
CA VAL A 14 1.03 0.14 -10.54
C VAL A 14 1.11 -0.63 -11.85
N LYS A 15 0.33 -1.69 -11.96
CA LYS A 15 0.24 -2.49 -13.17
C LYS A 15 -0.70 -1.85 -14.19
N SER A 16 -1.85 -1.39 -13.72
CA SER A 16 -2.86 -0.77 -14.56
C SER A 16 -3.87 -0.04 -13.68
N GLY A 17 -4.71 0.77 -14.29
CA GLY A 17 -5.78 1.42 -13.56
C GLY A 17 -6.54 2.40 -14.41
N THR A 18 -7.68 2.83 -13.89
CA THR A 18 -8.51 3.85 -14.51
C THR A 18 -9.03 4.79 -13.43
N PHE A 19 -9.10 6.07 -13.76
CA PHE A 19 -9.78 7.06 -12.93
C PHE A 19 -11.07 7.48 -13.63
N ALA A 20 -12.17 7.50 -12.87
CA ALA A 20 -13.44 8.00 -13.35
C ALA A 20 -13.59 9.45 -12.92
N MET A 21 -13.72 10.34 -13.90
CA MET A 21 -13.81 11.77 -13.67
C MET A 21 -15.20 12.30 -14.02
N ALA A 22 -15.68 13.23 -13.20
CA ALA A 22 -16.87 14.02 -13.49
C ALA A 22 -16.39 15.48 -13.64
N GLY A 23 -16.10 15.90 -14.87
CA GLY A 23 -15.39 17.15 -15.12
C GLY A 23 -13.98 17.07 -14.55
N ASP A 24 -13.63 17.99 -13.66
CA ASP A 24 -12.32 18.01 -13.00
C ASP A 24 -12.33 17.28 -11.65
N GLN A 25 -13.42 16.57 -11.32
CA GLN A 25 -13.54 15.85 -10.05
C GLN A 25 -13.35 14.35 -10.24
N LEU A 26 -12.49 13.76 -9.41
CA LEU A 26 -12.34 12.32 -9.34
C LEU A 26 -13.51 11.76 -8.55
N VAL A 27 -14.25 10.84 -9.14
CA VAL A 27 -15.45 10.26 -8.51
C VAL A 27 -15.34 8.75 -8.29
N GLY A 28 -14.36 8.11 -8.91
CA GLY A 28 -14.17 6.68 -8.74
C GLY A 28 -12.97 6.22 -9.54
N GLY A 29 -12.76 4.92 -9.56
CA GLY A 29 -11.67 4.33 -10.32
C GLY A 29 -11.16 3.06 -9.68
N THR A 30 -10.27 2.39 -10.39
CA THR A 30 -9.65 1.16 -9.92
C THR A 30 -8.17 1.21 -10.26
N VAL A 31 -7.33 0.86 -9.29
CA VAL A 31 -5.89 0.77 -9.47
C VAL A 31 -5.47 -0.65 -9.14
N THR A 32 -4.79 -1.30 -10.09
CA THR A 32 -4.22 -2.63 -9.89
C THR A 32 -2.74 -2.50 -9.63
N ILE A 33 -2.29 -3.07 -8.52
CA ILE A 33 -0.92 -2.97 -8.03
C ILE A 33 -0.21 -4.28 -8.34
N ASP A 34 0.99 -4.18 -8.91
CA ASP A 34 1.81 -5.35 -9.23
C ASP A 34 2.62 -5.76 -8.00
N MET A 35 2.18 -6.81 -7.32
CA MET A 35 2.85 -7.30 -6.11
C MET A 35 4.23 -7.88 -6.39
N ASN A 36 4.50 -8.31 -7.63
CA ASN A 36 5.83 -8.76 -8.01
C ASN A 36 6.83 -7.61 -8.14
N SER A 37 6.36 -6.39 -8.22
CA SER A 37 7.21 -5.21 -8.37
C SER A 37 7.79 -4.67 -7.06
N ILE A 38 7.55 -5.35 -5.95
CA ILE A 38 8.09 -4.94 -4.65
C ILE A 38 9.62 -4.94 -4.72
N VAL A 39 10.22 -3.80 -4.41
CA VAL A 39 11.67 -3.62 -4.38
C VAL A 39 12.03 -2.89 -3.09
N ASP A 40 12.97 -3.45 -2.34
CA ASP A 40 13.55 -2.77 -1.20
C ASP A 40 14.61 -1.78 -1.69
N VAL A 41 14.60 -0.56 -1.14
CA VAL A 41 15.51 0.50 -1.58
C VAL A 41 16.48 0.98 -0.49
N ASP A 42 16.36 0.47 0.72
CA ASP A 42 17.19 0.92 1.84
C ASP A 42 18.27 -0.08 2.28
N ILE A 43 18.23 -1.31 1.78
CA ILE A 43 19.24 -2.33 2.07
C ILE A 43 20.30 -2.33 0.96
N GLU A 44 21.54 -2.03 1.32
CA GLU A 44 22.65 -1.99 0.35
C GLU A 44 23.14 -3.38 -0.07
N ASP A 45 23.12 -4.33 0.84
CA ASP A 45 23.58 -5.69 0.57
C ASP A 45 22.57 -6.43 -0.30
N GLU A 46 22.97 -6.83 -1.50
CA GLU A 46 22.08 -7.51 -2.46
C GLU A 46 21.49 -8.81 -1.91
N GLY A 47 22.26 -9.58 -1.18
CA GLY A 47 21.81 -10.85 -0.61
C GLY A 47 20.73 -10.64 0.44
N LYS A 48 20.92 -9.66 1.32
CA LYS A 48 19.94 -9.33 2.35
C LYS A 48 18.70 -8.70 1.75
N ARG A 49 18.86 -7.84 0.74
CA ARG A 49 17.75 -7.23 0.03
C ARG A 49 16.90 -8.27 -0.66
N GLY A 50 17.51 -9.17 -1.39
CA GLY A 50 16.80 -10.27 -2.07
C GLY A 50 16.10 -11.20 -1.08
N TYR A 51 16.70 -11.44 0.06
CA TYR A 51 16.09 -12.24 1.12
C TYR A 51 14.81 -11.58 1.65
N LEU A 52 14.85 -10.28 1.93
CA LEU A 52 13.68 -9.53 2.39
C LEU A 52 12.59 -9.50 1.32
N GLU A 53 12.96 -9.20 0.08
CA GLU A 53 11.99 -9.16 -1.04
C GLU A 53 11.34 -10.52 -1.24
N GLY A 54 12.10 -11.60 -1.21
CA GLY A 54 11.58 -12.95 -1.31
C GLY A 54 10.64 -13.30 -0.16
N HIS A 55 10.96 -12.84 1.02
CA HIS A 55 10.14 -13.05 2.21
C HIS A 55 8.81 -12.32 2.12
N LEU A 56 8.83 -11.07 1.68
CA LEU A 56 7.61 -10.28 1.46
C LEU A 56 6.70 -10.90 0.42
N LYS A 57 7.28 -11.56 -0.58
CA LYS A 57 6.53 -12.22 -1.65
C LYS A 57 6.03 -13.61 -1.28
N SER A 58 6.52 -14.16 -0.17
CA SER A 58 6.19 -15.52 0.26
C SER A 58 4.78 -15.63 0.85
N ASP A 59 4.34 -16.86 1.06
CA ASP A 59 3.05 -17.15 1.69
C ASP A 59 2.98 -16.67 3.14
N ALA A 60 4.11 -16.45 3.78
CA ALA A 60 4.17 -15.88 5.11
C ALA A 60 3.83 -14.37 5.13
N PHE A 61 3.80 -13.72 3.98
CA PHE A 61 3.52 -12.29 3.89
C PHE A 61 2.45 -12.00 2.83
N PHE A 62 2.83 -11.50 1.65
CA PHE A 62 1.84 -11.11 0.64
C PHE A 62 1.41 -12.24 -0.29
N TYR A 63 2.11 -13.35 -0.28
CA TYR A 63 1.80 -14.55 -1.06
C TYR A 63 1.59 -14.24 -2.56
N VAL A 64 2.62 -13.67 -3.17
CA VAL A 64 2.53 -13.11 -4.51
C VAL A 64 2.27 -14.19 -5.58
N ASP A 65 2.74 -15.41 -5.37
CA ASP A 65 2.49 -16.51 -6.31
C ASP A 65 1.00 -16.82 -6.48
N SER A 66 0.22 -16.70 -5.40
CA SER A 66 -1.23 -16.92 -5.45
C SER A 66 -2.01 -15.61 -5.62
N PHE A 67 -1.43 -14.50 -5.19
CA PHE A 67 -2.07 -13.18 -5.23
C PHE A 67 -1.11 -12.18 -5.86
N PRO A 68 -0.90 -12.26 -7.19
CA PRO A 68 0.10 -11.42 -7.86
C PRO A 68 -0.26 -9.95 -7.95
N THR A 69 -1.50 -9.59 -7.63
CA THR A 69 -1.97 -8.21 -7.65
C THR A 69 -2.73 -7.87 -6.39
N ALA A 70 -2.66 -6.60 -6.00
CA ALA A 70 -3.59 -5.99 -5.06
C ALA A 70 -4.44 -4.99 -5.86
N VAL A 71 -5.64 -4.70 -5.38
CA VAL A 71 -6.56 -3.82 -6.10
C VAL A 71 -7.11 -2.78 -5.13
N PHE A 72 -7.05 -1.53 -5.53
CA PHE A 72 -7.71 -0.43 -4.82
C PHE A 72 -8.83 0.13 -5.68
N GLU A 73 -10.07 0.04 -5.18
CA GLU A 73 -11.23 0.60 -5.84
C GLU A 73 -11.65 1.87 -5.10
N ILE A 74 -11.61 3.00 -5.81
CA ILE A 74 -12.05 4.28 -5.27
C ILE A 74 -13.58 4.32 -5.34
N VAL A 75 -14.23 4.50 -4.21
CA VAL A 75 -15.70 4.55 -4.14
C VAL A 75 -16.22 5.95 -3.85
N GLU A 76 -15.40 6.80 -3.24
CA GLU A 76 -15.79 8.17 -2.92
C GLU A 76 -14.56 9.05 -2.78
N VAL A 77 -14.67 10.30 -3.20
CA VAL A 77 -13.67 11.33 -2.91
C VAL A 77 -14.42 12.52 -2.30
N ARG A 78 -14.06 12.85 -1.06
CA ARG A 78 -14.66 13.97 -0.35
C ARG A 78 -13.71 15.16 -0.34
N GLU A 79 -14.26 16.35 -0.36
CA GLU A 79 -13.47 17.56 -0.14
C GLU A 79 -13.42 17.87 1.35
N GLU A 80 -12.25 18.21 1.82
CA GLU A 80 -11.99 18.57 3.21
C GLU A 80 -11.28 19.92 3.26
N ALA A 81 -11.44 20.66 4.36
CA ALA A 81 -10.86 21.99 4.49
C ALA A 81 -9.41 21.96 5.00
N ALA A 82 -8.56 21.20 4.31
CA ALA A 82 -7.14 21.09 4.63
C ALA A 82 -6.31 21.60 3.45
N GLU A 83 -5.32 22.45 3.71
CA GLU A 83 -4.55 23.10 2.65
C GLU A 83 -3.71 22.14 1.81
N ALA A 84 -2.99 21.23 2.47
CA ALA A 84 -2.06 20.33 1.78
C ALA A 84 -2.75 19.08 1.24
N THR A 85 -3.86 18.68 1.84
CA THR A 85 -4.61 17.49 1.46
C THR A 85 -6.11 17.82 1.44
N PRO A 86 -6.56 18.56 0.40
CA PRO A 86 -7.95 19.02 0.35
C PRO A 86 -8.98 17.93 0.08
N TYR A 87 -8.55 16.69 -0.13
CA TYR A 87 -9.44 15.57 -0.44
C TYR A 87 -9.23 14.43 0.53
N VAL A 88 -10.29 13.66 0.77
CA VAL A 88 -10.21 12.34 1.42
C VAL A 88 -10.69 11.32 0.41
N VAL A 89 -9.84 10.37 0.09
CA VAL A 89 -10.15 9.27 -0.82
C VAL A 89 -10.62 8.08 0.00
N VAL A 90 -11.79 7.56 -0.30
CA VAL A 90 -12.37 6.39 0.34
C VAL A 90 -12.45 5.27 -0.68
N GLY A 91 -11.98 4.11 -0.32
CA GLY A 91 -12.00 2.99 -1.24
C GLY A 91 -11.85 1.64 -0.57
N ASN A 92 -11.92 0.62 -1.38
CA ASN A 92 -11.76 -0.77 -0.96
C ASN A 92 -10.42 -1.30 -1.44
N LEU A 93 -9.59 -1.72 -0.50
CA LEU A 93 -8.28 -2.29 -0.79
C LEU A 93 -8.32 -3.80 -0.61
N THR A 94 -7.97 -4.52 -1.66
CA THR A 94 -7.91 -5.98 -1.65
C THR A 94 -6.47 -6.43 -1.70
N ILE A 95 -6.04 -7.14 -0.67
CA ILE A 95 -4.71 -7.78 -0.59
C ILE A 95 -4.93 -9.23 -0.17
N ARG A 96 -4.24 -10.16 -0.81
CA ARG A 96 -4.38 -11.60 -0.53
C ARG A 96 -5.83 -12.08 -0.57
N GLY A 97 -6.61 -11.54 -1.49
CA GLY A 97 -8.02 -11.93 -1.63
C GLY A 97 -8.96 -11.36 -0.57
N ILE A 98 -8.47 -10.54 0.34
CA ILE A 98 -9.26 -9.95 1.43
C ILE A 98 -9.45 -8.47 1.16
N THR A 99 -10.69 -8.01 1.24
CA THR A 99 -11.07 -6.62 0.96
C THR A 99 -11.47 -5.90 2.23
N ASN A 100 -10.87 -4.74 2.46
CA ASN A 100 -11.24 -3.84 3.56
C ASN A 100 -11.37 -2.42 3.02
N SER A 101 -12.26 -1.65 3.64
CA SER A 101 -12.39 -0.23 3.36
C SER A 101 -11.25 0.54 4.02
N ILE A 102 -10.66 1.47 3.27
CA ILE A 102 -9.68 2.41 3.82
C ILE A 102 -10.04 3.81 3.37
N GLU A 103 -9.53 4.80 4.10
CA GLU A 103 -9.60 6.18 3.67
C GLU A 103 -8.29 6.88 4.01
N PHE A 104 -7.89 7.83 3.19
CA PHE A 104 -6.66 8.58 3.41
C PHE A 104 -6.77 9.99 2.85
N PRO A 105 -6.07 10.95 3.48
CA PRO A 105 -6.00 12.31 2.95
C PRO A 105 -5.14 12.34 1.69
N ALA A 106 -5.52 13.17 0.74
CA ALA A 106 -4.82 13.22 -0.55
C ALA A 106 -4.92 14.60 -1.17
N ASN A 107 -4.02 14.86 -2.11
CA ASN A 107 -4.11 15.99 -3.02
C ASN A 107 -4.24 15.48 -4.45
N MET A 108 -4.81 16.31 -5.30
CA MET A 108 -5.04 15.94 -6.69
C MET A 108 -4.69 17.12 -7.59
N PHE A 109 -3.97 16.81 -8.66
CA PHE A 109 -3.55 17.81 -9.64
C PHE A 109 -4.13 17.43 -11.00
N VAL A 110 -5.06 18.24 -11.46
CA VAL A 110 -5.73 18.01 -12.76
C VAL A 110 -5.11 18.93 -13.79
N GLU A 111 -4.56 18.32 -14.83
CA GLU A 111 -3.98 19.04 -15.97
C GLU A 111 -4.65 18.55 -17.24
N GLU A 112 -4.44 19.28 -18.33
CA GLU A 112 -4.99 18.84 -19.61
C GLU A 112 -4.40 17.47 -19.98
N GLY A 113 -5.27 16.49 -20.06
CA GLY A 113 -4.89 15.13 -20.44
C GLY A 113 -4.32 14.26 -19.32
N SER A 114 -4.23 14.77 -18.08
CA SER A 114 -3.73 13.94 -16.98
C SER A 114 -4.28 14.36 -15.62
N VAL A 115 -4.29 13.38 -14.71
CA VAL A 115 -4.65 13.59 -13.29
C VAL A 115 -3.59 12.89 -12.45
N ARG A 116 -3.02 13.62 -11.50
CA ARG A 116 -2.07 13.06 -10.54
C ARG A 116 -2.70 13.04 -9.15
N LEU A 117 -2.69 11.89 -8.51
CA LEU A 117 -3.16 11.71 -7.15
C LEU A 117 -1.94 11.48 -6.25
N GLU A 118 -1.81 12.30 -5.21
CA GLU A 118 -0.72 12.19 -4.26
C GLU A 118 -1.29 12.09 -2.84
N ALA A 119 -0.79 11.15 -2.06
CA ALA A 119 -1.10 11.04 -0.65
C ALA A 119 0.18 11.05 0.16
N PRO A 120 0.28 11.91 1.19
CA PRO A 120 1.38 11.81 2.13
C PRO A 120 1.25 10.53 2.95
N ALA A 121 2.26 10.21 3.73
CA ALA A 121 2.32 8.98 4.49
C ALA A 121 1.06 8.76 5.34
N PHE A 122 0.49 7.59 5.20
CA PHE A 122 -0.61 7.11 6.04
C PHE A 122 -0.39 5.62 6.29
N SER A 123 -1.03 5.08 7.33
CA SER A 123 -0.80 3.69 7.74
C SER A 123 -2.03 2.83 7.55
N ILE A 124 -1.78 1.57 7.19
CA ILE A 124 -2.81 0.53 7.21
C ILE A 124 -2.37 -0.57 8.15
N ASP A 125 -3.31 -1.28 8.73
CA ASP A 125 -3.03 -2.45 9.57
C ASP A 125 -2.98 -3.69 8.69
N ARG A 126 -1.78 -4.20 8.42
CA ARG A 126 -1.57 -5.34 7.52
C ARG A 126 -2.28 -6.62 7.99
N THR A 127 -2.52 -6.77 9.27
CA THR A 127 -3.16 -7.96 9.81
C THR A 127 -4.61 -8.11 9.37
N LYS A 128 -5.26 -7.01 9.00
CA LYS A 128 -6.62 -7.03 8.45
C LYS A 128 -6.71 -7.72 7.09
N TRP A 129 -5.59 -7.88 6.40
CA TRP A 129 -5.50 -8.62 5.14
C TRP A 129 -4.79 -9.95 5.29
N ASN A 130 -4.73 -10.47 6.52
CA ASN A 130 -4.09 -11.75 6.83
C ASN A 130 -2.59 -11.78 6.53
N VAL A 131 -1.94 -10.62 6.55
CA VAL A 131 -0.49 -10.49 6.42
C VAL A 131 0.08 -10.47 7.84
N LYS A 132 0.34 -11.66 8.39
CA LYS A 132 0.57 -11.83 9.84
C LYS A 132 1.96 -12.33 10.22
N TYR A 133 2.86 -12.44 9.27
CA TYR A 133 4.20 -12.91 9.60
C TYR A 133 4.83 -12.01 10.67
N HIS A 134 5.35 -12.62 11.73
CA HIS A 134 5.88 -11.94 12.90
C HIS A 134 4.88 -10.98 13.56
N ASP A 135 3.59 -11.33 13.50
CA ASP A 135 2.54 -10.60 14.20
C ASP A 135 2.75 -10.72 15.70
N SER A 136 2.75 -9.59 16.41
CA SER A 136 2.92 -9.57 17.85
C SER A 136 1.80 -10.27 18.62
N ASP A 137 0.64 -10.46 17.98
CA ASP A 137 -0.51 -11.14 18.57
C ASP A 137 -0.48 -12.65 18.34
N ASP A 138 0.47 -13.14 17.56
CA ASP A 138 0.59 -14.58 17.31
C ASP A 138 1.31 -15.25 18.47
N ALA A 139 0.60 -16.04 19.24
CA ALA A 139 1.11 -16.73 20.40
C ALA A 139 2.23 -17.74 20.07
N THR A 140 2.30 -18.21 18.80
CA THR A 140 3.31 -19.19 18.41
C THR A 140 4.70 -18.61 18.26
N ILE A 141 4.81 -17.30 18.10
CA ILE A 141 6.09 -16.62 17.92
C ILE A 141 6.50 -15.78 19.13
N ALA A 142 5.74 -15.86 20.23
CA ALA A 142 5.87 -14.94 21.35
C ALA A 142 7.30 -14.83 21.87
N GLU A 143 7.71 -15.41 22.91
CA GLU A 143 8.91 -15.11 23.70
C GLU A 143 10.23 -15.06 22.92
N THR A 144 10.50 -16.02 22.04
CA THR A 144 11.82 -16.18 21.42
C THR A 144 12.08 -15.28 20.23
N LEU A 145 11.02 -14.72 19.63
CA LEU A 145 11.12 -13.93 18.40
C LEU A 145 10.70 -12.47 18.58
N LYS A 146 10.56 -12.01 19.82
CA LYS A 146 10.14 -10.62 20.09
C LYS A 146 11.02 -9.57 19.41
N GLU A 147 12.30 -9.83 19.32
CA GLU A 147 13.24 -8.90 18.69
C GLU A 147 13.06 -8.78 17.19
N ASN A 148 12.39 -9.77 16.59
CA ASN A 148 12.17 -9.84 15.14
C ASN A 148 10.73 -9.55 14.75
N LEU A 149 9.90 -9.10 15.70
CA LEU A 149 8.51 -8.77 15.41
C LEU A 149 8.42 -7.58 14.48
N ILE A 150 7.55 -7.69 13.48
CA ILE A 150 7.27 -6.62 12.54
C ILE A 150 6.02 -5.90 13.00
N ASP A 151 6.04 -4.56 12.96
CA ASP A 151 4.89 -3.74 13.30
C ASP A 151 3.68 -4.16 12.47
N HIS A 152 2.49 -4.11 13.05
CA HIS A 152 1.23 -4.38 12.36
C HIS A 152 0.94 -3.36 11.26
N SER A 153 1.51 -2.18 11.34
CA SER A 153 1.27 -1.11 10.39
C SER A 153 2.20 -1.18 9.20
N ILE A 154 1.64 -0.89 8.02
CA ILE A 154 2.43 -0.55 6.84
C ILE A 154 2.16 0.91 6.55
N GLU A 155 3.21 1.70 6.42
CA GLU A 155 3.10 3.10 6.03
C GLU A 155 3.20 3.21 4.52
N LEU A 156 2.27 3.91 3.92
CA LEU A 156 2.18 4.08 2.47
C LEU A 156 2.22 5.55 2.10
N THR A 157 2.90 5.84 0.98
CA THR A 157 2.75 7.10 0.27
C THR A 157 2.29 6.78 -1.14
N ILE A 158 1.49 7.67 -1.73
CA ILE A 158 0.91 7.42 -3.05
C ILE A 158 1.29 8.55 -4.00
N ASN A 159 1.72 8.16 -5.19
CA ASN A 159 1.90 9.07 -6.31
C ASN A 159 1.52 8.31 -7.57
N VAL A 160 0.33 8.58 -8.08
CA VAL A 160 -0.22 7.88 -9.24
C VAL A 160 -0.69 8.91 -10.27
N VAL A 161 -0.33 8.69 -11.52
CA VAL A 161 -0.72 9.55 -12.63
C VAL A 161 -1.57 8.74 -13.61
N ALA A 162 -2.74 9.27 -13.96
CA ALA A 162 -3.59 8.74 -15.01
C ALA A 162 -3.60 9.72 -16.19
N THR A 163 -3.45 9.20 -17.39
CA THR A 163 -3.49 10.01 -18.61
C THR A 163 -4.67 9.60 -19.48
N ASN A 164 -5.12 10.52 -20.32
CA ASN A 164 -6.15 10.21 -21.31
C ASN A 164 -5.63 9.14 -22.27
N ALA A 165 -6.50 8.19 -22.56
CA ALA A 165 -6.20 7.15 -23.54
C ALA A 165 -6.22 7.70 -24.96
#